data_3af5270e95242514b622a3559813c6cc
#
_entry.id   3af5270e95242514b622a3559813c6cc
#
_cell.length_a   1.000
_cell.length_b   1.000
_cell.length_c   1.000
_cell.angle_alpha   90.00
_cell.angle_beta   90.00
_cell.angle_gamma   90.00
#
_symmetry.space_group_name_H-M   'P 1'
#
loop_
_entity.id
_entity.type
_entity.pdbx_description
1 polymer ?
#
loop_
_entity_poly.entity_id
_entity_poly.type
_entity_poly.pdbx_seq_one_letter_code
_entity_poly.pdbx_strand_id
1 'polypeptide(L)'
;HPTLRRQRQMCIRDSFKKAREKKVPVRGYVSCIVECPYEGKISPESVLKVTSQLLDMGCYEVSLGDTIGKGTPKTIEELLKVLCSEINQKKLAGHFHDTSDTAIRNVEIGLKYGLSTFDSAVGGLGGCPYAPGAKGNLNTRSLIEAFGINSFNEDLDLDKIKFAEKHIGKINED
;
A
#
# COMPACT_ATOMS: atom_id res chain seq x y z
N HIS A 1 23.40 2.14 7.21
CA HIS A 1 24.76 1.64 7.00
C HIS A 1 24.85 0.92 5.64
N PRO A 2 25.81 1.20 4.75
CA PRO A 2 25.89 0.63 3.40
C PRO A 2 25.90 -0.90 3.38
N THR A 3 26.52 -1.54 4.36
CA THR A 3 26.61 -3.00 4.49
C THR A 3 25.24 -3.63 4.78
N LEU A 4 24.42 -3.03 5.64
CA LEU A 4 23.06 -3.50 5.96
C LEU A 4 22.13 -3.35 4.75
N ARG A 5 22.26 -2.25 3.98
CA ARG A 5 21.50 -2.05 2.75
C ARG A 5 21.84 -3.12 1.70
N ARG A 6 23.13 -3.42 1.52
CA ARG A 6 23.61 -4.46 0.60
C ARG A 6 23.12 -5.85 1.01
N GLN A 7 23.19 -6.17 2.30
CA GLN A 7 22.71 -7.44 2.86
C GLN A 7 21.19 -7.61 2.65
N ARG A 8 20.41 -6.55 2.89
CA ARG A 8 18.95 -6.58 2.64
C ARG A 8 18.63 -6.82 1.17
N GLN A 9 19.34 -6.19 0.24
CA GLN A 9 19.16 -6.42 -1.20
C GLN A 9 19.49 -7.86 -1.61
N MET A 10 20.51 -8.46 -1.01
CA MET A 10 20.86 -9.88 -1.25
C MET A 10 19.74 -10.80 -0.75
N CYS A 11 19.23 -10.59 0.47
CA CYS A 11 18.11 -11.37 1.03
C CYS A 11 16.85 -11.30 0.15
N ILE A 12 16.53 -10.12 -0.39
CA ILE A 12 15.40 -9.96 -1.30
C ILE A 12 15.61 -10.82 -2.55
N ARG A 13 16.77 -10.72 -3.21
CA ARG A 13 17.07 -11.50 -4.42
C ARG A 13 17.01 -13.01 -4.18
N ASP A 14 17.54 -13.48 -3.06
CA ASP A 14 17.50 -14.90 -2.68
C ASP A 14 16.07 -15.38 -2.43
N SER A 15 15.23 -14.54 -1.81
CA SER A 15 13.81 -14.83 -1.62
C SER A 15 13.07 -14.96 -2.96
N PHE A 16 13.33 -14.05 -3.91
CA PHE A 16 12.76 -14.14 -5.26
C PHE A 16 13.19 -15.42 -6.01
N LYS A 17 14.47 -15.80 -5.90
CA LYS A 17 14.98 -17.04 -6.50
C LYS A 17 14.23 -18.25 -5.95
N LYS A 18 14.13 -18.37 -4.62
CA LYS A 18 13.40 -19.47 -3.96
C LYS A 18 11.92 -19.51 -4.32
N ALA A 19 11.26 -18.35 -4.35
CA ALA A 19 9.86 -18.24 -4.73
C ALA A 19 9.64 -18.73 -6.18
N ARG A 20 10.53 -18.33 -7.11
CA ARG A 20 10.48 -18.75 -8.50
C ARG A 20 10.68 -20.26 -8.64
N GLU A 21 11.65 -20.86 -7.94
CA GLU A 21 11.88 -22.31 -7.91
C GLU A 21 10.66 -23.08 -7.42
N LYS A 22 9.91 -22.49 -6.46
CA LYS A 22 8.68 -23.08 -5.90
C LYS A 22 7.40 -22.65 -6.61
N LYS A 23 7.49 -21.85 -7.67
CA LYS A 23 6.34 -21.28 -8.41
C LYS A 23 5.37 -20.50 -7.51
N VAL A 24 5.89 -19.84 -6.47
CA VAL A 24 5.12 -18.97 -5.57
C VAL A 24 5.12 -17.56 -6.13
N PRO A 25 3.94 -16.96 -6.40
CA PRO A 25 3.87 -15.58 -6.85
C PRO A 25 4.34 -14.62 -5.74
N VAL A 26 5.06 -13.57 -6.13
CA VAL A 26 5.60 -12.57 -5.19
C VAL A 26 4.97 -11.22 -5.47
N ARG A 27 4.41 -10.60 -4.44
CA ARG A 27 3.95 -9.21 -4.42
C ARG A 27 4.99 -8.33 -3.75
N GLY A 28 5.32 -7.21 -4.37
CA GLY A 28 6.27 -6.24 -3.83
C GLY A 28 5.58 -5.13 -3.04
N TYR A 29 6.33 -4.50 -2.15
CA TYR A 29 5.90 -3.28 -1.44
C TYR A 29 7.00 -2.22 -1.52
N VAL A 30 6.61 -0.99 -1.91
CA VAL A 30 7.47 0.19 -1.83
C VAL A 30 6.92 1.09 -0.74
N SER A 31 7.67 1.22 0.35
CA SER A 31 7.31 2.10 1.46
C SER A 31 7.73 3.54 1.20
N CYS A 32 7.11 4.48 1.92
CA CYS A 32 7.48 5.90 1.89
C CYS A 32 7.38 6.53 0.49
N ILE A 33 6.29 6.27 -0.22
CA ILE A 33 6.10 6.77 -1.61
C ILE A 33 5.97 8.30 -1.72
N VAL A 34 5.68 8.98 -0.63
CA VAL A 34 5.50 10.45 -0.59
C VAL A 34 6.51 11.09 0.37
N GLU A 35 6.59 10.55 1.59
CA GLU A 35 7.45 11.09 2.64
C GLU A 35 8.03 9.96 3.49
N CYS A 36 9.33 10.08 3.80
CA CYS A 36 10.06 9.20 4.70
C CYS A 36 10.27 9.92 6.04
N PRO A 37 10.05 9.26 7.19
CA PRO A 37 10.23 9.89 8.50
C PRO A 37 11.68 10.30 8.80
N TYR A 38 12.63 9.80 8.01
CA TYR A 38 14.07 10.10 8.18
C TYR A 38 14.62 11.03 7.10
N GLU A 39 14.17 10.88 5.85
CA GLU A 39 14.72 11.59 4.68
C GLU A 39 13.80 12.73 4.18
N GLY A 40 12.58 12.85 4.76
CA GLY A 40 11.59 13.81 4.32
C GLY A 40 10.93 13.43 3.00
N LYS A 41 10.67 14.39 2.13
CA LYS A 41 9.96 14.19 0.85
C LYS A 41 10.72 13.25 -0.09
N ILE A 42 9.97 12.34 -0.69
CA ILE A 42 10.49 11.36 -1.67
C ILE A 42 10.01 11.76 -3.07
N SER A 43 10.92 11.75 -4.04
CA SER A 43 10.54 12.09 -5.42
C SER A 43 9.83 10.91 -6.12
N PRO A 44 8.86 11.19 -7.01
CA PRO A 44 8.21 10.17 -7.82
C PRO A 44 9.18 9.29 -8.62
N GLU A 45 10.28 9.88 -9.12
CA GLU A 45 11.30 9.14 -9.90
C GLU A 45 12.04 8.11 -9.02
N SER A 46 12.27 8.42 -7.74
CA SER A 46 12.86 7.47 -6.80
C SER A 46 11.92 6.28 -6.55
N VAL A 47 10.62 6.52 -6.44
CA VAL A 47 9.61 5.48 -6.32
C VAL A 47 9.51 4.66 -7.60
N LEU A 48 9.47 5.30 -8.77
CA LEU A 48 9.47 4.63 -10.07
C LEU A 48 10.64 3.67 -10.20
N LYS A 49 11.86 4.12 -9.87
CA LYS A 49 13.07 3.31 -9.93
C LYS A 49 12.96 2.03 -9.08
N VAL A 50 12.49 2.15 -7.83
CA VAL A 50 12.38 0.98 -6.94
C VAL A 50 11.24 0.06 -7.40
N THR A 51 10.12 0.63 -7.82
CA THR A 51 8.97 -0.13 -8.35
C THR A 51 9.38 -0.94 -9.58
N SER A 52 10.07 -0.33 -10.55
CA SER A 52 10.58 -1.02 -11.75
C SER A 52 11.52 -2.16 -11.37
N GLN A 53 12.44 -1.94 -10.44
CA GLN A 53 13.35 -3.00 -9.97
C GLN A 53 12.61 -4.19 -9.36
N LEU A 54 11.54 -3.98 -8.61
CA LEU A 54 10.72 -5.06 -8.04
C LEU A 54 9.98 -5.83 -9.14
N LEU A 55 9.43 -5.14 -10.12
CA LEU A 55 8.79 -5.77 -11.28
C LEU A 55 9.78 -6.58 -12.12
N ASP A 56 10.98 -6.05 -12.37
CA ASP A 56 12.06 -6.75 -13.10
C ASP A 56 12.55 -8.00 -12.35
N MET A 57 12.50 -8.00 -11.01
CA MET A 57 12.78 -9.19 -10.21
C MET A 57 11.69 -10.24 -10.28
N GLY A 58 10.50 -9.90 -10.80
CA GLY A 58 9.39 -10.83 -11.03
C GLY A 58 8.23 -10.68 -10.07
N CYS A 59 8.04 -9.53 -9.42
CA CYS A 59 6.77 -9.23 -8.75
C CYS A 59 5.65 -9.23 -9.78
N TYR A 60 4.53 -9.88 -9.45
CA TYR A 60 3.33 -9.78 -10.28
C TYR A 60 2.63 -8.43 -10.11
N GLU A 61 2.77 -7.82 -8.94
CA GLU A 61 2.20 -6.52 -8.54
C GLU A 61 3.09 -5.84 -7.50
N VAL A 62 3.10 -4.52 -7.48
CA VAL A 62 3.79 -3.71 -6.47
C VAL A 62 2.80 -2.78 -5.79
N SER A 63 2.73 -2.86 -4.47
CA SER A 63 1.91 -2.00 -3.63
C SER A 63 2.68 -0.76 -3.20
N LEU A 64 2.07 0.40 -3.40
CA LEU A 64 2.62 1.73 -3.17
C LEU A 64 2.20 2.22 -1.79
N GLY A 65 3.12 2.19 -0.82
CA GLY A 65 2.85 2.45 0.59
C GLY A 65 3.09 3.89 1.02
N ASP A 66 2.03 4.63 1.33
CA ASP A 66 2.09 5.90 2.07
C ASP A 66 2.24 5.61 3.55
N THR A 67 3.45 5.22 3.94
CA THR A 67 3.79 4.59 5.24
C THR A 67 3.40 5.43 6.45
N ILE A 68 3.49 6.75 6.37
CA ILE A 68 3.18 7.66 7.47
C ILE A 68 1.87 8.46 7.24
N GLY A 69 1.14 8.15 6.17
CA GLY A 69 -0.14 8.78 5.85
C GLY A 69 -0.04 10.28 5.58
N LYS A 70 1.02 10.72 4.91
CA LYS A 70 1.26 12.11 4.48
C LYS A 70 0.85 12.38 3.03
N GLY A 71 0.41 11.35 2.32
CA GLY A 71 -0.10 11.46 0.98
C GLY A 71 -1.37 12.31 0.93
N THR A 72 -1.36 13.28 0.04
CA THR A 72 -2.54 14.07 -0.33
C THR A 72 -2.99 13.68 -1.74
N PRO A 73 -4.24 13.95 -2.13
CA PRO A 73 -4.68 13.71 -3.51
C PRO A 73 -3.73 14.29 -4.55
N LYS A 74 -3.19 15.48 -4.30
CA LYS A 74 -2.23 16.14 -5.20
C LYS A 74 -0.91 15.38 -5.31
N THR A 75 -0.31 15.00 -4.18
CA THR A 75 0.99 14.28 -4.18
C THR A 75 0.85 12.87 -4.74
N ILE A 76 -0.28 12.19 -4.51
CA ILE A 76 -0.57 10.89 -5.11
C ILE A 76 -0.80 11.03 -6.63
N GLU A 77 -1.49 12.09 -7.06
CA GLU A 77 -1.66 12.36 -8.49
C GLU A 77 -0.32 12.61 -9.20
N GLU A 78 0.55 13.44 -8.61
CA GLU A 78 1.90 13.70 -9.12
C GLU A 78 2.72 12.40 -9.23
N LEU A 79 2.67 11.55 -8.21
CA LEU A 79 3.32 10.24 -8.20
C LEU A 79 2.80 9.33 -9.30
N LEU A 80 1.47 9.14 -9.38
CA LEU A 80 0.86 8.22 -10.32
C LEU A 80 1.02 8.68 -11.77
N LYS A 81 1.06 9.98 -12.03
CA LYS A 81 1.38 10.52 -13.35
C LYS A 81 2.73 10.03 -13.85
N VAL A 82 3.75 10.00 -12.98
CA VAL A 82 5.09 9.52 -13.33
C VAL A 82 5.12 7.99 -13.46
N LEU A 83 4.52 7.27 -12.50
CA LEU A 83 4.57 5.80 -12.53
C LEU A 83 3.78 5.22 -13.70
N CYS A 84 2.57 5.72 -13.97
CA CYS A 84 1.71 5.19 -15.01
C CYS A 84 2.14 5.59 -16.44
N SER A 85 3.10 6.51 -16.60
CA SER A 85 3.73 6.76 -17.91
C SER A 85 4.68 5.63 -18.32
N GLU A 86 5.23 4.87 -17.37
CA GLU A 86 6.24 3.86 -17.61
C GLU A 86 5.78 2.44 -17.22
N ILE A 87 4.84 2.34 -16.30
CA ILE A 87 4.38 1.06 -15.72
C ILE A 87 2.89 0.87 -15.99
N ASN A 88 2.52 -0.33 -16.44
CA ASN A 88 1.11 -0.71 -16.55
C ASN A 88 0.44 -0.64 -15.17
N GLN A 89 -0.59 0.18 -15.05
CA GLN A 89 -1.32 0.43 -13.80
C GLN A 89 -1.92 -0.83 -13.17
N LYS A 90 -2.19 -1.88 -13.96
CA LYS A 90 -2.65 -3.19 -13.46
C LYS A 90 -1.59 -3.94 -12.63
N LYS A 91 -0.35 -3.48 -12.66
CA LYS A 91 0.75 -4.00 -11.84
C LYS A 91 1.01 -3.17 -10.58
N LEU A 92 0.18 -2.15 -10.35
CA LEU A 92 0.29 -1.25 -9.21
C LEU A 92 -0.92 -1.42 -8.30
N ALA A 93 -0.66 -1.36 -6.99
CA ALA A 93 -1.70 -1.31 -5.96
C ALA A 93 -1.46 -0.12 -5.02
N GLY A 94 -2.52 0.37 -4.38
CA GLY A 94 -2.43 1.43 -3.38
C GLY A 94 -2.46 0.87 -1.96
N HIS A 95 -1.56 1.36 -1.11
CA HIS A 95 -1.53 1.06 0.32
C HIS A 95 -1.42 2.37 1.10
N PHE A 96 -2.58 2.95 1.41
CA PHE A 96 -2.66 4.29 1.98
C PHE A 96 -3.02 4.22 3.46
N HIS A 97 -2.18 4.85 4.31
CA HIS A 97 -2.50 5.06 5.70
C HIS A 97 -3.42 6.27 5.85
N ASP A 98 -4.36 6.20 6.80
CA ASP A 98 -5.39 7.22 7.02
C ASP A 98 -5.03 8.20 8.15
N THR A 99 -3.75 8.39 8.40
CA THR A 99 -3.23 9.29 9.45
C THR A 99 -3.76 10.72 9.33
N SER A 100 -3.97 11.19 8.11
CA SER A 100 -4.42 12.57 7.81
C SER A 100 -5.84 12.64 7.25
N ASP A 101 -6.65 11.59 7.40
CA ASP A 101 -8.02 11.48 6.86
C ASP A 101 -8.08 11.69 5.33
N THR A 102 -7.03 11.26 4.61
CA THR A 102 -6.92 11.46 3.16
C THR A 102 -6.95 10.16 2.36
N ALA A 103 -6.90 9.00 3.02
CA ALA A 103 -6.74 7.70 2.36
C ALA A 103 -7.84 7.41 1.33
N ILE A 104 -9.12 7.65 1.64
CA ILE A 104 -10.23 7.48 0.68
C ILE A 104 -10.04 8.35 -0.56
N ARG A 105 -9.68 9.62 -0.39
CA ARG A 105 -9.44 10.55 -1.51
C ARG A 105 -8.22 10.13 -2.33
N ASN A 106 -7.22 9.53 -1.70
CA ASN A 106 -6.06 8.96 -2.38
C ASN A 106 -6.44 7.71 -3.20
N VAL A 107 -7.38 6.89 -2.70
CA VAL A 107 -7.99 5.78 -3.47
C VAL A 107 -8.71 6.31 -4.70
N GLU A 108 -9.51 7.38 -4.59
CA GLU A 108 -10.19 8.02 -5.73
C GLU A 108 -9.20 8.42 -6.82
N ILE A 109 -8.05 9.00 -6.43
CA ILE A 109 -6.97 9.31 -7.39
C ILE A 109 -6.40 8.03 -8.01
N GLY A 110 -6.14 6.99 -7.21
CA GLY A 110 -5.68 5.70 -7.72
C GLY A 110 -6.63 5.12 -8.77
N LEU A 111 -7.93 5.09 -8.50
CA LEU A 111 -8.97 4.63 -9.43
C LEU A 111 -8.97 5.47 -10.72
N LYS A 112 -8.86 6.80 -10.63
CA LYS A 112 -8.77 7.71 -11.78
C LYS A 112 -7.57 7.39 -12.69
N TYR A 113 -6.46 6.92 -12.12
CA TYR A 113 -5.27 6.48 -12.85
C TYR A 113 -5.30 5.01 -13.27
N GLY A 114 -6.40 4.30 -12.99
CA GLY A 114 -6.64 2.92 -13.44
C GLY A 114 -6.07 1.84 -12.52
N LEU A 115 -5.66 2.17 -11.30
CA LEU A 115 -5.38 1.17 -10.27
C LEU A 115 -6.69 0.49 -9.89
N SER A 116 -6.65 -0.81 -9.64
CA SER A 116 -7.82 -1.62 -9.27
C SER A 116 -7.63 -2.40 -7.97
N THR A 117 -6.43 -2.34 -7.38
CA THR A 117 -6.11 -3.04 -6.13
C THR A 117 -5.74 -2.04 -5.05
N PHE A 118 -6.39 -2.15 -3.89
CA PHE A 118 -6.11 -1.31 -2.72
C PHE A 118 -6.07 -2.15 -1.46
N ASP A 119 -5.02 -1.96 -0.67
CA ASP A 119 -4.86 -2.62 0.61
C ASP A 119 -5.68 -1.90 1.69
N SER A 120 -6.42 -2.66 2.48
CA SER A 120 -7.16 -2.17 3.63
C SER A 120 -7.13 -3.18 4.77
N ALA A 121 -7.46 -2.74 5.97
CA ALA A 121 -7.56 -3.62 7.13
C ALA A 121 -8.92 -3.46 7.81
N VAL A 122 -9.47 -4.57 8.29
CA VAL A 122 -10.71 -4.55 9.08
C VAL A 122 -10.45 -3.78 10.37
N GLY A 123 -11.32 -2.80 10.67
CA GLY A 123 -11.14 -1.89 11.81
C GLY A 123 -9.95 -0.94 11.69
N GLY A 124 -9.33 -0.82 10.50
CA GLY A 124 -8.10 -0.04 10.31
C GLY A 124 -6.90 -0.58 11.09
N LEU A 125 -6.92 -1.89 11.43
CA LEU A 125 -5.89 -2.53 12.24
C LEU A 125 -4.50 -2.41 11.60
N GLY A 126 -3.51 -2.11 12.43
CA GLY A 126 -2.13 -1.92 12.01
C GLY A 126 -1.78 -0.43 11.94
N GLY A 127 -0.99 0.00 12.91
CA GLY A 127 -0.46 1.36 13.00
C GLY A 127 0.87 1.51 12.29
N CYS A 128 1.37 2.72 12.32
CA CYS A 128 2.74 3.03 11.92
C CYS A 128 3.57 3.37 13.16
N PRO A 129 4.66 2.66 13.45
CA PRO A 129 5.50 2.97 14.61
C PRO A 129 6.12 4.38 14.54
N TYR A 130 6.13 4.99 13.37
CA TYR A 130 6.62 6.35 13.13
C TYR A 130 5.54 7.44 13.28
N ALA A 131 4.28 7.03 13.55
CA ALA A 131 3.17 7.93 13.82
C ALA A 131 2.32 7.37 14.98
N PRO A 132 2.86 7.32 16.22
CA PRO A 132 2.15 6.74 17.37
C PRO A 132 0.82 7.48 17.62
N GLY A 133 -0.25 6.69 17.84
CA GLY A 133 -1.59 7.22 18.10
C GLY A 133 -2.35 7.74 16.86
N ALA A 134 -1.72 7.73 15.69
CA ALA A 134 -2.42 8.04 14.45
C ALA A 134 -3.26 6.86 13.95
N LYS A 135 -4.31 7.14 13.18
CA LYS A 135 -5.01 6.11 12.42
C LYS A 135 -4.00 5.36 11.55
N GLY A 136 -4.10 4.04 11.53
CA GLY A 136 -3.21 3.18 10.75
C GLY A 136 -3.70 2.99 9.32
N ASN A 137 -3.84 1.73 8.95
CA ASN A 137 -4.33 1.35 7.62
C ASN A 137 -5.72 1.92 7.33
N LEU A 138 -6.01 2.12 6.06
CA LEU A 138 -7.35 2.39 5.57
C LEU A 138 -8.32 1.30 6.06
N ASN A 139 -9.43 1.71 6.68
CA ASN A 139 -10.44 0.78 7.17
C ASN A 139 -11.23 0.18 5.99
N THR A 140 -11.32 -1.15 5.95
CA THR A 140 -12.06 -1.88 4.91
C THR A 140 -13.53 -1.46 4.85
N ARG A 141 -14.20 -1.25 5.98
CA ARG A 141 -15.58 -0.79 6.01
C ARG A 141 -15.72 0.61 5.40
N SER A 142 -14.85 1.54 5.77
CA SER A 142 -14.86 2.91 5.20
C SER A 142 -14.66 2.89 3.68
N LEU A 143 -13.81 1.98 3.18
CA LEU A 143 -13.62 1.78 1.74
C LEU A 143 -14.92 1.30 1.07
N ILE A 144 -15.60 0.30 1.65
CA ILE A 144 -16.88 -0.23 1.13
C ILE A 144 -17.98 0.83 1.19
N GLU A 145 -18.07 1.60 2.27
CA GLU A 145 -19.05 2.67 2.42
C GLU A 145 -18.84 3.79 1.40
N ALA A 146 -17.59 4.12 1.08
CA ALA A 146 -17.25 5.17 0.12
C ALA A 146 -17.58 4.78 -1.34
N PHE A 147 -17.32 3.53 -1.73
CA PHE A 147 -17.41 3.10 -3.14
C PHE A 147 -18.59 2.14 -3.41
N GLY A 148 -19.25 1.66 -2.37
CA GLY A 148 -20.33 0.68 -2.45
C GLY A 148 -19.82 -0.75 -2.64
N ILE A 149 -20.49 -1.71 -2.00
CA ILE A 149 -20.06 -3.13 -1.97
C ILE A 149 -19.96 -3.75 -3.37
N ASN A 150 -20.83 -3.34 -4.29
CA ASN A 150 -20.84 -3.85 -5.67
C ASN A 150 -19.68 -3.37 -6.54
N SER A 151 -18.85 -2.46 -6.03
CA SER A 151 -17.64 -1.99 -6.72
C SER A 151 -16.45 -2.92 -6.55
N PHE A 152 -16.57 -3.95 -5.73
CA PHE A 152 -15.52 -4.92 -5.44
C PHE A 152 -15.77 -6.23 -6.21
N ASN A 153 -14.68 -6.87 -6.67
CA ASN A 153 -14.76 -8.12 -7.43
C ASN A 153 -14.96 -9.36 -6.55
N GLU A 154 -14.92 -9.21 -5.23
CA GLU A 154 -15.02 -10.28 -4.24
C GLU A 154 -16.42 -10.30 -3.62
N ASP A 155 -16.88 -11.48 -3.25
CA ASP A 155 -18.10 -11.65 -2.46
C ASP A 155 -17.88 -11.15 -1.03
N LEU A 156 -18.03 -9.85 -0.82
CA LEU A 156 -17.86 -9.21 0.47
C LEU A 156 -19.15 -9.28 1.28
N ASP A 157 -19.04 -9.69 2.53
CA ASP A 157 -20.13 -9.73 3.49
C ASP A 157 -19.94 -8.62 4.54
N LEU A 158 -20.69 -7.53 4.40
CA LEU A 158 -20.56 -6.36 5.26
C LEU A 158 -20.87 -6.66 6.73
N ASP A 159 -21.77 -7.60 7.02
CA ASP A 159 -22.13 -7.94 8.40
C ASP A 159 -21.02 -8.76 9.07
N LYS A 160 -20.34 -9.63 8.32
CA LYS A 160 -19.15 -10.31 8.80
C LYS A 160 -17.98 -9.35 9.04
N ILE A 161 -17.81 -8.34 8.17
CA ILE A 161 -16.80 -7.29 8.35
C ILE A 161 -17.08 -6.50 9.63
N LYS A 162 -18.31 -6.05 9.85
CA LYS A 162 -18.74 -5.35 11.08
C LYS A 162 -18.55 -6.21 12.33
N PHE A 163 -18.86 -7.50 12.23
CA PHE A 163 -18.64 -8.45 13.33
C PHE A 163 -17.16 -8.58 13.67
N ALA A 164 -16.29 -8.71 12.65
CA ALA A 164 -14.84 -8.77 12.83
C ALA A 164 -14.28 -7.48 13.46
N GLU A 165 -14.74 -6.29 13.01
CA GLU A 165 -14.35 -5.00 13.60
C GLU A 165 -14.66 -4.94 15.10
N LYS A 166 -15.86 -5.36 15.49
CA LYS A 166 -16.25 -5.40 16.90
C LYS A 166 -15.38 -6.34 17.74
N HIS A 167 -14.89 -7.42 17.14
CA HIS A 167 -13.97 -8.35 17.80
C HIS A 167 -12.58 -7.73 17.99
N ILE A 168 -12.06 -7.07 16.95
CA ILE A 168 -10.77 -6.36 16.97
C ILE A 168 -10.78 -5.23 18.00
N GLY A 169 -11.87 -4.46 18.09
CA GLY A 169 -12.02 -3.40 19.09
C GLY A 169 -11.85 -3.92 20.52
N LYS A 170 -12.39 -5.08 20.83
CA LYS A 170 -12.25 -5.69 22.18
C LYS A 170 -10.83 -6.17 22.49
N ILE A 171 -10.07 -6.60 21.49
CA ILE A 171 -8.67 -7.04 21.67
C ILE A 171 -7.74 -5.86 21.98
N ASN A 172 -8.08 -4.68 21.49
CA ASN A 172 -7.27 -3.47 21.70
C ASN A 172 -7.61 -2.72 23.01
N GLU A 173 -8.65 -3.15 23.74
CA GLU A 173 -9.05 -2.59 25.04
C GLU A 173 -8.40 -3.34 26.22
N ASP A 174 -7.81 -4.53 25.99
CA ASP A 174 -7.04 -5.33 26.94
C ASP A 174 -5.52 -5.05 26.81
#